data_013f7bac7aeae01527795607c3f8f0fa
#
_entry.id   013f7bac7aeae01527795607c3f8f0fa
#
_cell.length_a   1.000
_cell.length_b   1.000
_cell.length_c   1.000
_cell.angle_alpha   90.00
_cell.angle_beta   90.00
_cell.angle_gamma   90.00
#
_symmetry.space_group_name_H-M   'P 1'
#
loop_
_entity.id
_entity.type
_entity.pdbx_description
1 polymer ?
#
loop_
_entity_poly.entity_id
_entity_poly.type
_entity_poly.pdbx_seq_one_letter_code
_entity_poly.pdbx_strand_id
1 'polypeptide(L)'
;MASSCVGQAGASRWRVGVVPQLPPRQTIAAWQPVLTAVGQRSGQCFELVVAGTIPAFEQQLRSGSLDFAFLNPYHQVLAHQWQGFVPLVRDLKDLEGLLMVRRDSPITRISELQGAVVAFPSPNSFAASLLPRALLARDGITISPRYVKTHSNVYRSVVLSSSKAGGGVNNTLARERAEVKQQLRVLWRTPVFPAHPFSAARRVPLAIQAKVRAAFLQLGSNAEGRKLLETAQMLNPVRADHARDYAPLDRLGLGRFVVLGGD
;
A
#
# COMPACT_ATOMS: atom_id res chain seq x y z
N MET A 1 5.54 24.76 -1.99
CA MET A 1 6.20 25.01 -0.68
C MET A 1 7.46 24.16 -0.63
N ALA A 2 8.63 24.80 -0.56
CA ALA A 2 9.92 24.12 -0.58
C ALA A 2 10.07 23.26 0.69
N SER A 3 10.27 21.96 0.49
CA SER A 3 10.61 21.04 1.57
C SER A 3 11.97 21.46 2.13
N SER A 4 11.99 22.00 3.33
CA SER A 4 13.23 22.43 3.98
C SER A 4 14.05 21.20 4.38
N CYS A 5 15.06 20.88 3.56
CA CYS A 5 16.17 20.04 4.00
C CYS A 5 16.93 20.81 5.08
N VAL A 6 16.71 20.46 6.33
CA VAL A 6 17.43 21.05 7.43
C VAL A 6 18.86 20.50 7.39
N GLY A 7 19.82 21.30 6.89
CA GLY A 7 21.23 21.10 7.20
C GLY A 7 22.26 20.98 6.10
N GLN A 8 21.94 20.98 4.78
CA GLN A 8 23.01 21.06 3.76
C GLN A 8 22.50 21.71 2.47
N ALA A 9 22.94 22.93 2.21
CA ALA A 9 22.90 23.53 0.88
C ALA A 9 23.77 22.68 -0.06
N GLY A 10 23.16 22.06 -1.10
CA GLY A 10 23.88 21.25 -2.10
C GLY A 10 23.69 19.74 -1.99
N ALA A 11 23.00 19.20 -0.98
CA ALA A 11 22.71 17.76 -0.91
C ALA A 11 21.72 17.32 -2.00
N SER A 12 22.05 16.25 -2.72
CA SER A 12 21.16 15.61 -3.68
C SER A 12 19.85 15.23 -3.00
N ARG A 13 18.71 15.62 -3.60
CA ARG A 13 17.39 15.28 -3.09
C ARG A 13 16.96 13.94 -3.64
N TRP A 14 16.70 12.98 -2.76
CA TRP A 14 16.16 11.67 -3.14
C TRP A 14 14.66 11.77 -3.33
N ARG A 15 14.19 11.38 -4.50
CA ARG A 15 12.76 11.40 -4.85
C ARG A 15 12.07 10.17 -4.26
N VAL A 16 11.04 10.40 -3.44
CA VAL A 16 10.29 9.36 -2.73
C VAL A 16 8.86 9.34 -3.23
N GLY A 17 8.45 8.22 -3.82
CA GLY A 17 7.05 7.97 -4.17
C GLY A 17 6.31 7.21 -3.07
N VAL A 18 5.02 7.47 -2.94
CA VAL A 18 4.13 6.74 -2.02
C VAL A 18 2.93 6.21 -2.79
N VAL A 19 2.67 4.91 -2.69
CA VAL A 19 1.48 4.30 -3.31
C VAL A 19 0.21 5.02 -2.82
N PRO A 20 -0.66 5.49 -3.73
CA PRO A 20 -1.82 6.32 -3.37
C PRO A 20 -2.93 5.48 -2.72
N GLN A 21 -2.87 5.37 -1.39
CA GLN A 21 -3.93 4.78 -0.56
C GLN A 21 -4.86 5.85 0.03
N LEU A 22 -4.37 7.08 0.14
CA LEU A 22 -5.02 8.26 0.68
C LEU A 22 -5.07 9.37 -0.37
N PRO A 23 -5.98 10.34 -0.24
CA PRO A 23 -5.94 11.55 -1.06
C PRO A 23 -4.59 12.28 -0.94
N PRO A 24 -4.12 13.01 -1.96
CA PRO A 24 -2.80 13.64 -2.00
C PRO A 24 -2.45 14.47 -0.77
N ARG A 25 -3.38 15.30 -0.27
CA ARG A 25 -3.15 16.13 0.93
C ARG A 25 -2.91 15.28 2.18
N GLN A 26 -3.64 14.18 2.33
CA GLN A 26 -3.48 13.27 3.47
C GLN A 26 -2.18 12.46 3.36
N THR A 27 -1.78 12.06 2.14
CA THR A 27 -0.48 11.42 1.89
C THR A 27 0.67 12.34 2.30
N ILE A 28 0.62 13.63 1.93
CA ILE A 28 1.63 14.62 2.32
C ILE A 28 1.66 14.77 3.85
N ALA A 29 0.50 14.95 4.48
CA ALA A 29 0.40 15.10 5.93
C ALA A 29 0.95 13.89 6.71
N ALA A 30 0.76 12.68 6.19
CA ALA A 30 1.25 11.45 6.80
C ALA A 30 2.76 11.24 6.58
N TRP A 31 3.26 11.48 5.37
CA TRP A 31 4.62 11.08 4.98
C TRP A 31 5.67 12.18 5.13
N GLN A 32 5.31 13.47 4.97
CA GLN A 32 6.28 14.56 5.07
C GLN A 32 7.00 14.61 6.43
N PRO A 33 6.30 14.48 7.58
CA PRO A 33 6.96 14.44 8.89
C PRO A 33 7.90 13.22 9.06
N VAL A 34 7.48 12.05 8.54
CA VAL A 34 8.28 10.82 8.59
C VAL A 34 9.55 10.98 7.78
N LEU A 35 9.46 11.49 6.53
CA LEU A 35 10.64 11.71 5.69
C LEU A 35 11.58 12.76 6.27
N THR A 36 11.05 13.79 6.93
CA THR A 36 11.87 14.77 7.66
C THR A 36 12.64 14.09 8.79
N ALA A 37 11.98 13.28 9.62
CA ALA A 37 12.62 12.59 10.73
C ALA A 37 13.64 11.52 10.29
N VAL A 38 13.35 10.78 9.20
CA VAL A 38 14.28 9.84 8.57
C VAL A 38 15.47 10.59 7.97
N GLY A 39 15.22 11.71 7.32
CA GLY A 39 16.26 12.56 6.74
C GLY A 39 17.26 13.07 7.77
N GLN A 40 16.76 13.60 8.89
CA GLN A 40 17.61 14.07 10.01
C GLN A 40 18.51 12.96 10.56
N ARG A 41 17.98 11.74 10.72
CA ARG A 41 18.73 10.59 11.28
C ARG A 41 19.70 9.96 10.28
N SER A 42 19.35 9.95 9.01
CA SER A 42 20.18 9.35 7.96
C SER A 42 21.18 10.33 7.33
N GLY A 43 21.04 11.64 7.61
CA GLY A 43 21.80 12.69 6.93
C GLY A 43 21.43 12.83 5.46
N GLN A 44 20.17 12.47 5.08
CA GLN A 44 19.70 12.51 3.71
C GLN A 44 18.57 13.52 3.52
N CYS A 45 18.43 14.01 2.29
CA CYS A 45 17.39 14.94 1.89
C CYS A 45 16.37 14.25 0.99
N PHE A 46 15.09 14.31 1.34
CA PHE A 46 14.01 13.68 0.59
C PHE A 46 13.07 14.70 -0.01
N GLU A 47 12.60 14.41 -1.23
CA GLU A 47 11.51 15.08 -1.92
C GLU A 47 10.34 14.10 -2.07
N LEU A 48 9.21 14.39 -1.44
CA LEU A 48 8.01 13.58 -1.58
C LEU A 48 7.31 13.87 -2.91
N VAL A 49 7.21 12.85 -3.76
CA VAL A 49 6.53 12.89 -5.05
C VAL A 49 5.20 12.17 -4.90
N VAL A 50 4.08 12.88 -5.02
CA VAL A 50 2.74 12.33 -4.83
C VAL A 50 2.06 12.11 -6.18
N ALA A 51 1.73 10.86 -6.47
CA ALA A 51 0.87 10.51 -7.60
C ALA A 51 -0.61 10.60 -7.21
N GLY A 52 -1.46 11.08 -8.12
CA GLY A 52 -2.90 11.17 -7.89
C GLY A 52 -3.63 9.82 -7.99
N THR A 53 -3.07 8.87 -8.75
CA THR A 53 -3.67 7.56 -9.02
C THR A 53 -2.61 6.46 -8.97
N ILE A 54 -3.04 5.20 -8.80
CA ILE A 54 -2.15 4.04 -8.85
C ILE A 54 -1.48 3.90 -10.23
N PRO A 55 -2.16 4.02 -11.37
CA PRO A 55 -1.50 4.00 -12.68
C PRO A 55 -0.40 5.06 -12.86
N ALA A 56 -0.64 6.29 -12.40
CA ALA A 56 0.39 7.34 -12.43
C ALA A 56 1.61 7.00 -11.56
N PHE A 57 1.39 6.40 -10.39
CA PHE A 57 2.46 5.90 -9.53
C PHE A 57 3.26 4.76 -10.18
N GLU A 58 2.57 3.80 -10.80
CA GLU A 58 3.21 2.70 -11.53
C GLU A 58 4.06 3.20 -12.69
N GLN A 59 3.60 4.23 -13.41
CA GLN A 59 4.39 4.90 -14.46
C GLN A 59 5.68 5.52 -13.90
N GLN A 60 5.61 6.19 -12.73
CA GLN A 60 6.80 6.74 -12.07
C GLN A 60 7.80 5.63 -11.65
N LEU A 61 7.31 4.49 -11.15
CA LEU A 61 8.16 3.34 -10.84
C LEU A 61 8.84 2.78 -12.10
N ARG A 62 8.06 2.56 -13.16
CA ARG A 62 8.55 2.00 -14.42
C ARG A 62 9.57 2.89 -15.11
N SER A 63 9.34 4.21 -15.12
CA SER A 63 10.26 5.19 -15.74
C SER A 63 11.55 5.39 -14.96
N GLY A 64 11.67 4.82 -13.74
CA GLY A 64 12.84 5.02 -12.90
C GLY A 64 12.95 6.44 -12.32
N SER A 65 11.85 7.20 -12.28
CA SER A 65 11.86 8.57 -11.78
C SER A 65 11.91 8.69 -10.26
N LEU A 66 11.81 7.57 -9.52
CA LEU A 66 11.83 7.51 -8.06
C LEU A 66 13.11 6.82 -7.55
N ASP A 67 13.72 7.37 -6.50
CA ASP A 67 14.88 6.78 -5.83
C ASP A 67 14.47 5.85 -4.69
N PHE A 68 13.43 6.25 -3.96
CA PHE A 68 12.79 5.46 -2.92
C PHE A 68 11.28 5.40 -3.18
N ALA A 69 10.64 4.35 -2.66
CA ALA A 69 9.20 4.25 -2.74
C ALA A 69 8.62 3.45 -1.56
N PHE A 70 7.45 3.89 -1.07
CA PHE A 70 6.57 3.07 -0.26
C PHE A 70 5.60 2.33 -1.18
N LEU A 71 5.69 1.03 -1.20
CA LEU A 71 5.10 0.15 -2.21
C LEU A 71 4.02 -0.75 -1.60
N ASN A 72 3.03 -1.16 -2.37
CA ASN A 72 2.29 -2.34 -1.98
C ASN A 72 3.14 -3.61 -2.27
N PRO A 73 2.83 -4.77 -1.67
CA PRO A 73 3.63 -5.98 -1.85
C PRO A 73 3.83 -6.39 -3.32
N TYR A 74 2.81 -6.26 -4.17
CA TYR A 74 2.95 -6.61 -5.58
C TYR A 74 3.70 -5.54 -6.38
N HIS A 75 3.54 -4.25 -6.04
CA HIS A 75 4.41 -3.20 -6.61
C HIS A 75 5.88 -3.43 -6.27
N GLN A 76 6.20 -4.00 -5.10
CA GLN A 76 7.58 -4.37 -4.77
C GLN A 76 8.14 -5.43 -5.74
N VAL A 77 7.33 -6.42 -6.11
CA VAL A 77 7.71 -7.42 -7.12
C VAL A 77 7.99 -6.74 -8.46
N LEU A 78 7.05 -5.94 -8.94
CA LEU A 78 7.18 -5.24 -10.23
C LEU A 78 8.33 -4.22 -10.23
N ALA A 79 8.48 -3.44 -9.17
CA ALA A 79 9.56 -2.45 -9.05
C ALA A 79 10.94 -3.11 -8.98
N HIS A 80 11.04 -4.30 -8.36
CA HIS A 80 12.25 -5.10 -8.37
C HIS A 80 12.62 -5.53 -9.80
N GLN A 81 11.64 -6.02 -10.57
CA GLN A 81 11.83 -6.42 -11.96
C GLN A 81 12.20 -5.23 -12.86
N TRP A 82 11.55 -4.07 -12.71
CA TRP A 82 11.75 -2.92 -13.59
C TRP A 82 13.00 -2.11 -13.28
N GLN A 83 13.29 -1.87 -11.99
CA GLN A 83 14.31 -0.91 -11.56
C GLN A 83 15.19 -1.46 -10.43
N GLY A 84 15.10 -2.78 -10.14
CA GLY A 84 15.89 -3.42 -9.10
C GLY A 84 15.63 -2.87 -7.70
N PHE A 85 14.40 -2.44 -7.38
CA PHE A 85 14.07 -1.95 -6.04
C PHE A 85 14.30 -3.02 -4.98
N VAL A 86 15.01 -2.64 -3.91
CA VAL A 86 15.32 -3.49 -2.75
C VAL A 86 14.53 -2.98 -1.55
N PRO A 87 13.73 -3.83 -0.88
CA PRO A 87 12.98 -3.43 0.31
C PRO A 87 13.94 -3.22 1.47
N LEU A 88 13.79 -2.12 2.21
CA LEU A 88 14.63 -1.75 3.34
C LEU A 88 13.97 -2.13 4.68
N VAL A 89 12.72 -1.70 4.84
CA VAL A 89 11.90 -1.95 6.03
C VAL A 89 10.44 -2.17 5.62
N ARG A 90 9.69 -2.86 6.47
CA ARG A 90 8.23 -3.01 6.42
C ARG A 90 7.66 -2.97 7.83
N ASP A 91 6.35 -2.79 7.96
CA ASP A 91 5.72 -3.00 9.27
C ASP A 91 5.77 -4.49 9.67
N LEU A 92 5.91 -4.73 10.97
CA LEU A 92 5.84 -6.09 11.53
C LEU A 92 4.46 -6.73 11.30
N LYS A 93 3.40 -5.92 11.39
CA LYS A 93 2.02 -6.39 11.24
C LYS A 93 1.73 -6.67 9.77
N ASP A 94 1.43 -7.91 9.47
CA ASP A 94 1.11 -8.35 8.12
C ASP A 94 -0.19 -7.75 7.58
N LEU A 95 -0.27 -7.74 6.25
CA LEU A 95 -1.38 -7.24 5.47
C LEU A 95 -2.38 -8.36 5.18
N GLU A 96 -3.66 -8.11 5.44
CA GLU A 96 -4.74 -9.03 5.16
C GLU A 96 -5.80 -8.35 4.30
N GLY A 97 -6.14 -8.95 3.17
CA GLY A 97 -7.26 -8.52 2.33
C GLY A 97 -8.59 -8.98 2.93
N LEU A 98 -9.59 -8.12 2.79
CA LEU A 98 -10.91 -8.35 3.34
C LEU A 98 -11.95 -8.21 2.22
N LEU A 99 -12.90 -9.14 2.13
CA LEU A 99 -14.16 -8.90 1.44
C LEU A 99 -15.23 -8.64 2.50
N MET A 100 -15.87 -7.49 2.40
CA MET A 100 -16.91 -7.06 3.33
C MET A 100 -18.25 -6.99 2.64
N VAL A 101 -19.28 -7.28 3.41
CA VAL A 101 -20.69 -7.09 3.04
C VAL A 101 -21.35 -6.18 4.08
N ARG A 102 -22.54 -5.65 3.76
CA ARG A 102 -23.36 -4.95 4.73
C ARG A 102 -23.71 -5.90 5.89
N ARG A 103 -23.81 -5.39 7.11
CA ARG A 103 -23.99 -6.20 8.31
C ARG A 103 -25.24 -7.08 8.26
N ASP A 104 -26.33 -6.57 7.70
CA ASP A 104 -27.62 -7.25 7.55
C ASP A 104 -27.74 -8.02 6.19
N SER A 105 -26.66 -8.12 5.42
CA SER A 105 -26.65 -8.87 4.17
C SER A 105 -26.95 -10.36 4.42
N PRO A 106 -27.78 -11.03 3.61
CA PRO A 106 -27.99 -12.48 3.68
C PRO A 106 -26.77 -13.29 3.21
N ILE A 107 -25.81 -12.68 2.51
CA ILE A 107 -24.64 -13.37 1.95
C ILE A 107 -23.73 -13.85 3.08
N THR A 108 -23.56 -15.13 3.26
CA THR A 108 -22.74 -15.75 4.32
C THR A 108 -21.48 -16.45 3.80
N ARG A 109 -21.40 -16.77 2.51
CA ARG A 109 -20.28 -17.46 1.86
C ARG A 109 -19.81 -16.71 0.62
N ILE A 110 -18.52 -16.80 0.30
CA ILE A 110 -17.95 -16.15 -0.89
C ILE A 110 -18.54 -16.67 -2.21
N SER A 111 -18.98 -17.94 -2.27
CA SER A 111 -19.63 -18.51 -3.46
C SER A 111 -20.92 -17.79 -3.84
N GLU A 112 -21.60 -17.15 -2.89
CA GLU A 112 -22.81 -16.36 -3.12
C GLU A 112 -22.53 -15.00 -3.80
N LEU A 113 -21.24 -14.68 -4.00
CA LEU A 113 -20.82 -13.52 -4.79
C LEU A 113 -20.77 -13.82 -6.30
N GLN A 114 -21.12 -15.05 -6.75
CA GLN A 114 -21.16 -15.38 -8.17
C GLN A 114 -22.01 -14.36 -8.95
N GLY A 115 -21.42 -13.74 -9.99
CA GLY A 115 -22.06 -12.70 -10.82
C GLY A 115 -22.27 -11.35 -10.12
N ALA A 116 -21.92 -11.22 -8.84
CA ALA A 116 -22.18 -10.01 -8.07
C ALA A 116 -21.28 -8.83 -8.46
N VAL A 117 -21.81 -7.61 -8.33
CA VAL A 117 -21.01 -6.39 -8.38
C VAL A 117 -20.25 -6.23 -7.06
N VAL A 118 -18.91 -6.21 -7.14
CA VAL A 118 -18.02 -6.04 -5.99
C VAL A 118 -17.20 -4.77 -6.18
N ALA A 119 -17.25 -3.88 -5.18
CA ALA A 119 -16.50 -2.63 -5.21
C ALA A 119 -15.04 -2.83 -4.79
N PHE A 120 -14.12 -2.16 -5.47
CA PHE A 120 -12.69 -2.14 -5.18
C PHE A 120 -12.12 -0.73 -5.29
N PRO A 121 -11.03 -0.36 -4.57
CA PRO A 121 -10.47 0.98 -4.68
C PRO A 121 -9.86 1.24 -6.06
N SER A 122 -9.09 0.28 -6.58
CA SER A 122 -8.51 0.30 -7.93
C SER A 122 -8.15 -1.12 -8.36
N PRO A 123 -7.95 -1.38 -9.67
CA PRO A 123 -7.62 -2.73 -10.14
C PRO A 123 -6.35 -3.30 -9.50
N ASN A 124 -5.28 -2.49 -9.38
CA ASN A 124 -3.97 -2.95 -8.92
C ASN A 124 -3.71 -2.72 -7.42
N SER A 125 -4.76 -2.40 -6.64
CA SER A 125 -4.68 -2.39 -5.18
C SER A 125 -4.50 -3.83 -4.68
N PHE A 126 -3.28 -4.19 -4.20
CA PHE A 126 -2.87 -5.57 -3.96
C PHE A 126 -3.89 -6.37 -3.13
N ALA A 127 -3.92 -6.15 -1.81
CA ALA A 127 -4.73 -6.99 -0.92
C ALA A 127 -6.23 -6.64 -0.96
N ALA A 128 -6.59 -5.41 -1.42
CA ALA A 128 -7.99 -5.01 -1.50
C ALA A 128 -8.69 -5.44 -2.80
N SER A 129 -7.96 -5.69 -3.90
CA SER A 129 -8.53 -5.93 -5.22
C SER A 129 -7.83 -7.05 -5.98
N LEU A 130 -6.55 -6.88 -6.29
CA LEU A 130 -5.81 -7.79 -7.16
C LEU A 130 -5.81 -9.22 -6.62
N LEU A 131 -5.41 -9.39 -5.36
CA LEU A 131 -5.37 -10.69 -4.69
C LEU A 131 -6.77 -11.32 -4.51
N PRO A 132 -7.79 -10.62 -3.97
CA PRO A 132 -9.14 -11.18 -3.88
C PRO A 132 -9.70 -11.62 -5.23
N ARG A 133 -9.53 -10.83 -6.30
CA ARG A 133 -9.99 -11.19 -7.65
C ARG A 133 -9.31 -12.47 -8.15
N ALA A 134 -8.01 -12.59 -7.94
CA ALA A 134 -7.25 -13.76 -8.34
C ALA A 134 -7.69 -15.02 -7.57
N LEU A 135 -7.89 -14.90 -6.26
CA LEU A 135 -8.34 -16.03 -5.44
C LEU A 135 -9.77 -16.45 -5.74
N LEU A 136 -10.70 -15.51 -5.92
CA LEU A 136 -12.08 -15.81 -6.33
C LEU A 136 -12.09 -16.53 -7.69
N ALA A 137 -11.34 -16.05 -8.67
CA ALA A 137 -11.26 -16.66 -10.00
C ALA A 137 -10.64 -18.08 -9.94
N ARG A 138 -9.63 -18.29 -9.09
CA ARG A 138 -9.04 -19.61 -8.84
C ARG A 138 -10.09 -20.59 -8.30
N ASP A 139 -10.97 -20.11 -7.42
CA ASP A 139 -12.02 -20.89 -6.79
C ASP A 139 -13.31 -20.96 -7.68
N GLY A 140 -13.23 -20.53 -8.95
CA GLY A 140 -14.33 -20.59 -9.94
C GLY A 140 -15.41 -19.53 -9.74
N ILE A 141 -15.18 -18.52 -8.87
CA ILE A 141 -16.16 -17.47 -8.58
C ILE A 141 -15.92 -16.27 -9.49
N THR A 142 -16.86 -16.00 -10.39
CA THR A 142 -16.83 -14.83 -11.28
C THR A 142 -17.59 -13.68 -10.64
N ILE A 143 -16.98 -12.49 -10.62
CA ILE A 143 -17.57 -11.24 -10.12
C ILE A 143 -17.50 -10.13 -11.16
N SER A 144 -18.33 -9.10 -10.99
CA SER A 144 -18.26 -7.85 -11.78
C SER A 144 -17.54 -6.79 -10.96
N PRO A 145 -16.22 -6.51 -11.19
CA PRO A 145 -15.46 -5.56 -10.40
C PRO A 145 -15.88 -4.12 -10.75
N ARG A 146 -16.10 -3.29 -9.73
CA ARG A 146 -16.38 -1.86 -9.85
C ARG A 146 -15.34 -1.06 -9.07
N TYR A 147 -14.61 -0.17 -9.75
CA TYR A 147 -13.54 0.62 -9.15
C TYR A 147 -14.05 1.99 -8.71
N VAL A 148 -13.85 2.34 -7.43
CA VAL A 148 -14.44 3.53 -6.80
C VAL A 148 -13.38 4.47 -6.18
N LYS A 149 -12.14 4.35 -6.60
CA LYS A 149 -10.96 5.20 -6.33
C LYS A 149 -10.37 5.10 -4.93
N THR A 150 -11.18 4.99 -3.86
CA THR A 150 -10.67 4.98 -2.48
C THR A 150 -11.27 3.87 -1.65
N HIS A 151 -10.57 3.43 -0.60
CA HIS A 151 -11.10 2.44 0.35
C HIS A 151 -12.39 2.93 1.03
N SER A 152 -12.45 4.20 1.45
CA SER A 152 -13.67 4.76 2.06
C SER A 152 -14.86 4.73 1.10
N ASN A 153 -14.64 4.96 -0.20
CA ASN A 153 -15.70 4.82 -1.20
C ASN A 153 -16.15 3.38 -1.37
N VAL A 154 -15.25 2.39 -1.26
CA VAL A 154 -15.62 0.98 -1.24
C VAL A 154 -16.57 0.69 -0.09
N TYR A 155 -16.21 1.08 1.11
CA TYR A 155 -17.02 0.85 2.31
C TYR A 155 -18.40 1.50 2.20
N ARG A 156 -18.45 2.74 1.74
CA ARG A 156 -19.72 3.45 1.48
C ARG A 156 -20.55 2.78 0.39
N SER A 157 -19.93 2.27 -0.69
CA SER A 157 -20.64 1.55 -1.74
C SER A 157 -21.36 0.30 -1.23
N VAL A 158 -20.75 -0.39 -0.26
CA VAL A 158 -21.36 -1.54 0.41
C VAL A 158 -22.49 -1.10 1.34
N VAL A 159 -22.26 -0.10 2.18
CA VAL A 159 -23.27 0.44 3.10
C VAL A 159 -24.51 0.93 2.37
N LEU A 160 -24.32 1.63 1.24
CA LEU A 160 -25.41 2.14 0.39
C LEU A 160 -26.00 1.09 -0.54
N SER A 161 -25.59 -0.17 -0.44
CA SER A 161 -26.04 -1.30 -1.28
C SER A 161 -25.84 -1.09 -2.79
N SER A 162 -24.97 -0.16 -3.19
CA SER A 162 -24.60 0.05 -4.60
C SER A 162 -23.63 -1.02 -5.11
N SER A 163 -23.08 -1.84 -4.22
CA SER A 163 -22.33 -3.06 -4.49
C SER A 163 -22.66 -4.10 -3.43
N LYS A 164 -22.72 -5.39 -3.82
CA LYS A 164 -23.07 -6.49 -2.90
C LYS A 164 -21.98 -6.75 -1.87
N ALA A 165 -20.72 -6.55 -2.27
CA ALA A 165 -19.54 -6.67 -1.42
C ALA A 165 -18.50 -5.61 -1.79
N GLY A 166 -17.46 -5.48 -0.97
CA GLY A 166 -16.35 -4.58 -1.22
C GLY A 166 -15.02 -5.12 -0.71
N GLY A 167 -13.97 -4.90 -1.48
CA GLY A 167 -12.59 -5.26 -1.13
C GLY A 167 -11.89 -4.19 -0.32
N GLY A 168 -11.34 -4.55 0.82
CA GLY A 168 -10.59 -3.67 1.70
C GLY A 168 -9.35 -4.36 2.27
N VAL A 169 -8.74 -3.69 3.25
CA VAL A 169 -7.55 -4.18 3.94
C VAL A 169 -7.72 -3.98 5.44
N ASN A 170 -7.13 -4.86 6.24
CA ASN A 170 -7.24 -4.81 7.70
C ASN A 170 -6.88 -3.42 8.28
N ASN A 171 -5.82 -2.79 7.79
CA ASN A 171 -5.37 -1.48 8.27
C ASN A 171 -6.28 -0.31 7.82
N THR A 172 -6.84 -0.35 6.61
CA THR A 172 -7.73 0.70 6.11
C THR A 172 -9.11 0.61 6.75
N LEU A 173 -9.63 -0.60 7.00
CA LEU A 173 -10.88 -0.80 7.73
C LEU A 173 -10.74 -0.34 9.19
N ALA A 174 -9.60 -0.62 9.84
CA ALA A 174 -9.38 -0.18 11.22
C ALA A 174 -9.46 1.35 11.38
N ARG A 175 -9.03 2.11 10.38
CA ARG A 175 -9.03 3.59 10.35
C ARG A 175 -10.33 4.21 9.85
N GLU A 176 -11.26 3.41 9.35
CA GLU A 176 -12.55 3.94 8.87
C GLU A 176 -13.41 4.41 10.04
N ARG A 177 -14.33 5.33 9.78
CA ARG A 177 -15.24 5.93 10.76
C ARG A 177 -16.10 4.86 11.41
N ALA A 178 -16.35 5.00 12.72
CA ALA A 178 -17.10 4.01 13.51
C ALA A 178 -18.50 3.73 12.91
N GLU A 179 -19.19 4.79 12.46
CA GLU A 179 -20.54 4.72 11.88
C GLU A 179 -20.57 3.87 10.60
N VAL A 180 -19.50 3.88 9.81
CA VAL A 180 -19.37 3.04 8.60
C VAL A 180 -19.02 1.61 9.00
N LYS A 181 -18.03 1.42 9.89
CA LYS A 181 -17.60 0.09 10.35
C LYS A 181 -18.75 -0.71 10.98
N GLN A 182 -19.59 -0.08 11.77
CA GLN A 182 -20.73 -0.72 12.43
C GLN A 182 -21.76 -1.30 11.45
N GLN A 183 -21.84 -0.77 10.24
CA GLN A 183 -22.75 -1.23 9.18
C GLN A 183 -22.14 -2.32 8.29
N LEU A 184 -20.87 -2.69 8.54
CA LEU A 184 -20.16 -3.69 7.77
C LEU A 184 -19.85 -4.93 8.61
N ARG A 185 -19.70 -6.07 7.95
CA ARG A 185 -19.05 -7.26 8.49
C ARG A 185 -18.10 -7.87 7.46
N VAL A 186 -17.07 -8.51 7.95
CA VAL A 186 -16.13 -9.26 7.11
C VAL A 186 -16.82 -10.57 6.71
N LEU A 187 -16.95 -10.78 5.41
CA LEU A 187 -17.43 -12.02 4.82
C LEU A 187 -16.29 -13.03 4.67
N TRP A 188 -15.14 -12.56 4.22
CA TRP A 188 -14.00 -13.41 3.91
C TRP A 188 -12.68 -12.67 4.05
N ARG A 189 -11.61 -13.41 4.36
CA ARG A 189 -10.24 -12.94 4.53
C ARG A 189 -9.30 -13.65 3.58
N THR A 190 -8.35 -12.93 3.01
CA THR A 190 -7.25 -13.56 2.26
C THR A 190 -6.25 -14.19 3.24
N PRO A 191 -5.33 -15.04 2.77
CA PRO A 191 -4.09 -15.29 3.50
C PRO A 191 -3.38 -13.96 3.79
N VAL A 192 -2.58 -13.95 4.87
CA VAL A 192 -1.76 -12.80 5.25
C VAL A 192 -0.50 -12.71 4.41
N PHE A 193 -0.03 -11.50 4.17
CA PHE A 193 1.20 -11.22 3.42
C PHE A 193 2.01 -10.14 4.13
N PRO A 194 3.34 -10.11 3.92
CA PRO A 194 4.16 -9.03 4.43
C PRO A 194 3.62 -7.65 4.06
N ALA A 195 3.70 -6.72 5.00
CA ALA A 195 3.19 -5.36 4.83
C ALA A 195 3.93 -4.59 3.72
N HIS A 196 3.41 -3.43 3.40
CA HIS A 196 3.98 -2.48 2.45
C HIS A 196 5.44 -2.15 2.82
N PRO A 197 6.42 -2.37 1.91
CA PRO A 197 7.81 -1.99 2.17
C PRO A 197 8.07 -0.52 1.81
N PHE A 198 9.02 0.07 2.55
CA PHE A 198 9.77 1.22 2.08
C PHE A 198 11.06 0.70 1.41
N SER A 199 11.23 1.02 0.14
CA SER A 199 12.22 0.40 -0.74
C SER A 199 13.09 1.43 -1.43
N ALA A 200 14.30 1.04 -1.82
CA ALA A 200 15.24 1.86 -2.58
C ALA A 200 15.47 1.26 -3.98
N ALA A 201 15.55 2.11 -5.00
CA ALA A 201 16.00 1.71 -6.33
C ALA A 201 17.46 1.23 -6.27
N ARG A 202 17.84 0.30 -7.14
CA ARG A 202 19.20 -0.29 -7.19
C ARG A 202 20.31 0.76 -7.34
N ARG A 203 20.02 1.88 -8.01
CA ARG A 203 20.99 2.99 -8.19
C ARG A 203 21.32 3.75 -6.92
N VAL A 204 20.50 3.68 -5.86
CA VAL A 204 20.80 4.30 -4.58
C VAL A 204 21.98 3.56 -3.93
N PRO A 205 23.06 4.24 -3.55
CA PRO A 205 24.23 3.59 -2.96
C PRO A 205 23.89 2.77 -1.71
N LEU A 206 24.51 1.60 -1.56
CA LEU A 206 24.24 0.68 -0.43
C LEU A 206 24.45 1.35 0.94
N ALA A 207 25.44 2.24 1.07
CA ALA A 207 25.66 3.00 2.30
C ALA A 207 24.47 3.91 2.64
N ILE A 208 23.84 4.53 1.64
CA ILE A 208 22.65 5.35 1.83
C ILE A 208 21.45 4.47 2.20
N GLN A 209 21.25 3.35 1.51
CA GLN A 209 20.21 2.38 1.84
C GLN A 209 20.33 1.91 3.30
N ALA A 210 21.55 1.60 3.76
CA ALA A 210 21.81 1.18 5.14
C ALA A 210 21.46 2.27 6.16
N LYS A 211 21.85 3.54 5.90
CA LYS A 211 21.54 4.69 6.76
C LYS A 211 20.03 4.93 6.85
N VAL A 212 19.31 4.88 5.72
CA VAL A 212 17.86 5.07 5.67
C VAL A 212 17.13 3.95 6.42
N ARG A 213 17.54 2.68 6.21
CA ARG A 213 17.00 1.54 6.96
C ARG A 213 17.23 1.70 8.47
N ALA A 214 18.44 2.07 8.89
CA ALA A 214 18.76 2.29 10.30
C ALA A 214 17.89 3.40 10.91
N ALA A 215 17.67 4.50 10.18
CA ALA A 215 16.84 5.61 10.63
C ALA A 215 15.36 5.18 10.87
N PHE A 216 14.76 4.38 10.00
CA PHE A 216 13.43 3.83 10.23
C PHE A 216 13.37 2.91 11.46
N LEU A 217 14.33 2.00 11.60
CA LEU A 217 14.39 1.08 12.75
C LEU A 217 14.58 1.84 14.07
N GLN A 218 15.41 2.88 14.07
CA GLN A 218 15.62 3.75 15.23
C GLN A 218 14.35 4.55 15.59
N LEU A 219 13.60 5.04 14.61
CA LEU A 219 12.29 5.68 14.85
C LEU A 219 11.33 4.70 15.54
N GLY A 220 11.29 3.44 15.09
CA GLY A 220 10.44 2.41 15.69
C GLY A 220 10.83 1.98 17.11
N SER A 221 12.03 2.33 17.59
CA SER A 221 12.52 1.88 18.91
C SER A 221 11.92 2.64 20.09
N ASN A 222 11.30 3.82 19.88
CA ASN A 222 10.70 4.62 20.95
C ASN A 222 9.23 5.01 20.63
N ALA A 223 8.50 5.43 21.67
CA ALA A 223 7.07 5.71 21.57
C ALA A 223 6.76 6.89 20.63
N GLU A 224 7.55 7.95 20.67
CA GLU A 224 7.35 9.13 19.82
C GLU A 224 7.55 8.80 18.34
N GLY A 225 8.63 8.10 18.01
CA GLY A 225 8.91 7.66 16.65
C GLY A 225 7.86 6.67 16.14
N ARG A 226 7.39 5.73 16.97
CA ARG A 226 6.27 4.84 16.59
C ARG A 226 5.00 5.60 16.29
N LYS A 227 4.64 6.61 17.12
CA LYS A 227 3.46 7.47 16.86
C LYS A 227 3.59 8.22 15.53
N LEU A 228 4.79 8.69 15.20
CA LEU A 228 5.07 9.31 13.91
C LEU A 228 4.90 8.30 12.76
N LEU A 229 5.51 7.13 12.88
CA LEU A 229 5.46 6.08 11.85
C LEU A 229 4.06 5.47 11.65
N GLU A 230 3.20 5.52 12.66
CA GLU A 230 1.81 5.07 12.57
C GLU A 230 1.04 5.82 11.48
N THR A 231 1.30 7.12 11.30
CA THR A 231 0.68 7.93 10.26
C THR A 231 0.98 7.38 8.85
N ALA A 232 2.19 6.84 8.66
CA ALA A 232 2.67 6.22 7.43
C ALA A 232 2.41 4.70 7.37
N GLN A 233 1.60 4.15 8.28
CA GLN A 233 1.29 2.71 8.35
C GLN A 233 2.50 1.80 8.58
N MET A 234 3.47 2.27 9.35
CA MET A 234 4.71 1.55 9.66
C MET A 234 5.05 1.65 11.15
N LEU A 235 4.08 1.35 12.01
CA LEU A 235 4.16 1.51 13.47
C LEU A 235 5.35 0.77 14.09
N ASN A 236 5.61 -0.46 13.63
CA ASN A 236 6.68 -1.32 14.12
C ASN A 236 7.58 -1.75 12.97
N PRO A 237 8.51 -0.89 12.51
CA PRO A 237 9.36 -1.20 11.38
C PRO A 237 10.32 -2.35 11.70
N VAL A 238 10.39 -3.30 10.80
CA VAL A 238 11.35 -4.42 10.81
C VAL A 238 12.08 -4.47 9.48
N ARG A 239 13.24 -5.14 9.44
CA ARG A 239 13.99 -5.34 8.19
C ARG A 239 13.13 -6.16 7.21
N ALA A 240 13.05 -5.66 5.98
CA ALA A 240 12.44 -6.36 4.87
C ALA A 240 13.50 -7.04 3.99
N ASP A 241 13.09 -8.13 3.34
CA ASP A 241 13.90 -8.88 2.39
C ASP A 241 13.05 -9.27 1.17
N HIS A 242 13.58 -9.05 -0.05
CA HIS A 242 12.81 -9.31 -1.27
C HIS A 242 12.53 -10.80 -1.46
N ALA A 243 13.55 -11.64 -1.31
CA ALA A 243 13.43 -13.08 -1.59
C ALA A 243 12.48 -13.78 -0.60
N ARG A 244 12.59 -13.40 0.68
CA ARG A 244 11.74 -13.96 1.75
C ARG A 244 10.31 -13.41 1.70
N ASP A 245 10.16 -12.09 1.60
CA ASP A 245 8.89 -11.40 1.88
C ASP A 245 8.03 -11.20 0.62
N TYR A 246 8.63 -10.96 -0.56
CA TYR A 246 7.88 -10.51 -1.74
C TYR A 246 8.02 -11.40 -2.97
N ALA A 247 9.16 -12.01 -3.23
CA ALA A 247 9.35 -12.91 -4.38
C ALA A 247 8.32 -14.06 -4.44
N PRO A 248 7.83 -14.64 -3.32
CA PRO A 248 6.80 -15.67 -3.38
C PRO A 248 5.48 -15.22 -4.02
N LEU A 249 5.20 -13.90 -4.10
CA LEU A 249 4.00 -13.36 -4.74
C LEU A 249 3.97 -13.58 -6.25
N ASP A 250 5.12 -13.77 -6.92
CA ASP A 250 5.18 -14.11 -8.34
C ASP A 250 4.42 -15.40 -8.67
N ARG A 251 4.43 -16.36 -7.72
CA ARG A 251 3.76 -17.67 -7.88
C ARG A 251 2.24 -17.58 -7.85
N LEU A 252 1.66 -16.46 -7.43
CA LEU A 252 0.22 -16.27 -7.37
C LEU A 252 -0.41 -15.97 -8.74
N GLY A 253 0.40 -15.80 -9.81
CA GLY A 253 -0.08 -15.54 -11.16
C GLY A 253 -0.90 -14.25 -11.27
N LEU A 254 -0.60 -13.25 -10.43
CA LEU A 254 -1.38 -12.01 -10.34
C LEU A 254 -1.30 -11.14 -11.60
N GLY A 255 -0.27 -11.34 -12.43
CA GLY A 255 -0.04 -10.54 -13.63
C GLY A 255 -1.23 -10.52 -14.61
N ARG A 256 -1.99 -11.62 -14.73
CA ARG A 256 -3.19 -11.69 -15.59
C ARG A 256 -4.39 -10.87 -15.09
N PHE A 257 -4.35 -10.44 -13.83
CA PHE A 257 -5.39 -9.59 -13.22
C PHE A 257 -4.99 -8.12 -13.14
N VAL A 258 -3.73 -7.81 -13.49
CA VAL A 258 -3.22 -6.43 -13.56
C VAL A 258 -3.87 -5.71 -14.73
N VAL A 259 -4.36 -4.52 -14.49
CA VAL A 259 -4.87 -3.62 -15.53
C VAL A 259 -3.79 -2.59 -15.81
N LEU A 260 -3.18 -2.66 -16.98
CA LEU A 260 -2.18 -1.69 -17.44
C LEU A 260 -2.90 -0.55 -18.15
N GLY A 261 -2.76 0.68 -17.65
CA GLY A 261 -3.12 1.91 -18.38
C GLY A 261 -4.61 2.18 -18.54
N GLY A 262 -5.42 1.89 -17.54
CA GLY A 262 -6.83 2.27 -17.55
C GLY A 262 -7.19 3.13 -16.33
N ASP A 263 -7.70 4.34 -16.57
CA ASP A 263 -8.43 5.15 -15.59
C ASP A 263 -9.79 4.51 -15.26
#